data_f4abe368eb175584e262b7eb5d085367
#
_entry.id   f4abe368eb175584e262b7eb5d085367
#
_cell.length_a   1.000
_cell.length_b   1.000
_cell.length_c   1.000
_cell.angle_alpha   90.00
_cell.angle_beta   90.00
_cell.angle_gamma   90.00
#
_symmetry.space_group_name_H-M   'P 1'
#
loop_
_entity.id
_entity.type
_entity.pdbx_description
1 polymer ?
#
loop_
_entity_poly.entity_id
_entity_poly.type
_entity_poly.pdbx_seq_one_letter_code
_entity_poly.pdbx_strand_id
1 'polypeptide(L)'
;IQKVEEIAAPYGIGRDMHVGDTIIGIKGRVGFEAAAPMLIIAAHKFLEKYTLSKWQQYWKDQVANWYGMFLHESQYLEPVMRDIEAMLESSQRNVTGTAIMKLMPKHFETVGVDSPNDLVKNKLGEYGEVQKGWTAEDAKGFIKVTSTPLRAYYANHPDEKI
;
A
#
# COMPACT_ATOMS: atom_id res chain seq x y z
N ILE A 1 -17.67 -10.64 -5.50
CA ILE A 1 -16.51 -11.16 -6.25
C ILE A 1 -16.98 -11.64 -7.63
N GLN A 2 -17.91 -12.61 -7.73
CA GLN A 2 -18.36 -13.21 -9.00
C GLN A 2 -18.78 -12.17 -10.04
N LYS A 3 -19.61 -11.19 -9.66
CA LYS A 3 -20.03 -10.12 -10.58
C LYS A 3 -18.86 -9.28 -11.13
N VAL A 4 -17.83 -9.04 -10.32
CA VAL A 4 -16.61 -8.34 -10.78
C VAL A 4 -15.81 -9.22 -11.74
N GLU A 5 -15.74 -10.51 -11.47
CA GLU A 5 -15.08 -11.49 -12.36
C GLU A 5 -15.79 -11.56 -13.72
N GLU A 6 -17.10 -11.68 -13.75
CA GLU A 6 -17.92 -11.70 -14.97
C GLU A 6 -17.68 -10.45 -15.84
N ILE A 7 -17.48 -9.29 -15.22
CA ILE A 7 -17.23 -8.03 -15.94
C ILE A 7 -15.78 -7.96 -16.44
N ALA A 8 -14.83 -8.38 -15.64
CA ALA A 8 -13.40 -8.13 -15.87
C ALA A 8 -12.68 -9.25 -16.66
N ALA A 9 -13.10 -10.51 -16.47
CA ALA A 9 -12.47 -11.66 -17.13
C ALA A 9 -12.48 -11.58 -18.67
N PRO A 10 -13.55 -11.08 -19.35
CA PRO A 10 -13.56 -10.94 -20.80
C PRO A 10 -12.46 -10.01 -21.34
N TYR A 11 -11.95 -9.08 -20.54
CA TYR A 11 -10.83 -8.21 -20.91
C TYR A 11 -9.47 -8.93 -20.84
N GLY A 12 -9.40 -10.17 -20.31
CA GLY A 12 -8.14 -10.89 -20.09
C GLY A 12 -7.28 -10.33 -18.98
N ILE A 13 -7.89 -9.56 -18.06
CA ILE A 13 -7.23 -9.00 -16.86
C ILE A 13 -6.90 -10.15 -15.90
N GLY A 14 -5.76 -10.05 -15.20
CA GLY A 14 -5.36 -10.99 -14.16
C GLY A 14 -4.84 -12.34 -14.67
N ARG A 15 -4.57 -12.45 -15.97
CA ARG A 15 -3.88 -13.62 -16.56
C ARG A 15 -2.38 -13.44 -16.38
N ASP A 16 -1.80 -14.27 -15.52
CA ASP A 16 -0.38 -14.17 -15.20
C ASP A 16 0.20 -15.54 -14.83
N MET A 17 1.52 -15.59 -14.75
CA MET A 17 2.26 -16.75 -14.29
C MET A 17 3.02 -16.43 -13.02
N HIS A 18 2.65 -17.09 -11.93
CA HIS A 18 3.33 -16.96 -10.66
C HIS A 18 4.41 -18.03 -10.52
N VAL A 19 5.59 -17.60 -10.08
CA VAL A 19 6.68 -18.47 -9.64
C VAL A 19 6.99 -18.16 -8.18
N GLY A 20 6.77 -19.12 -7.32
CA GLY A 20 6.96 -18.93 -5.88
C GLY A 20 7.57 -20.13 -5.20
N ASP A 21 7.97 -19.95 -3.97
CA ASP A 21 8.48 -21.01 -3.12
C ASP A 21 7.31 -21.72 -2.42
N THR A 22 7.38 -23.05 -2.38
CA THR A 22 6.47 -23.84 -1.56
C THR A 22 7.05 -24.02 -0.16
N ILE A 23 6.21 -24.34 0.82
CA ILE A 23 6.64 -24.60 2.20
C ILE A 23 7.72 -25.71 2.32
N ILE A 24 7.75 -26.61 1.35
CA ILE A 24 8.76 -27.70 1.28
C ILE A 24 10.04 -27.26 0.55
N GLY A 25 10.21 -25.98 0.24
CA GLY A 25 11.42 -25.43 -0.37
C GLY A 25 11.58 -25.70 -1.87
N ILE A 26 10.53 -26.13 -2.55
CA ILE A 26 10.54 -26.38 -4.01
C ILE A 26 9.86 -25.23 -4.72
N LYS A 27 10.48 -24.70 -5.76
CA LYS A 27 9.86 -23.69 -6.62
C LYS A 27 8.71 -24.26 -7.42
N GLY A 28 7.55 -23.62 -7.28
CA GLY A 28 6.37 -23.91 -8.06
C GLY A 28 6.13 -22.86 -9.15
N ARG A 29 5.52 -23.27 -10.26
CA ARG A 29 5.07 -22.37 -11.33
C ARG A 29 3.62 -22.65 -11.64
N VAL A 30 2.77 -21.63 -11.48
CA VAL A 30 1.33 -21.71 -11.68
C VAL A 30 0.86 -20.58 -12.57
N GLY A 31 0.14 -20.93 -13.65
CA GLY A 31 -0.64 -19.95 -14.41
C GLY A 31 -2.04 -19.83 -13.81
N PHE A 32 -2.56 -18.62 -13.71
CA PHE A 32 -3.91 -18.41 -13.23
C PHE A 32 -4.57 -17.17 -13.85
N GLU A 33 -5.88 -17.13 -13.71
CA GLU A 33 -6.71 -15.98 -14.03
C GLU A 33 -7.33 -15.46 -12.74
N ALA A 34 -7.15 -14.19 -12.44
CA ALA A 34 -7.57 -13.60 -11.18
C ALA A 34 -8.05 -12.14 -11.36
N ALA A 35 -9.00 -11.93 -12.30
CA ALA A 35 -9.45 -10.59 -12.65
C ALA A 35 -10.09 -9.86 -11.47
N ALA A 36 -11.04 -10.47 -10.78
CA ALA A 36 -11.70 -9.86 -9.63
C ALA A 36 -10.74 -9.59 -8.46
N PRO A 37 -9.90 -10.54 -8.01
CA PRO A 37 -8.92 -10.26 -6.96
C PRO A 37 -7.98 -9.10 -7.31
N MET A 38 -7.45 -9.06 -8.52
CA MET A 38 -6.56 -7.99 -8.98
C MET A 38 -7.22 -6.62 -8.92
N LEU A 39 -8.45 -6.51 -9.43
CA LEU A 39 -9.22 -5.26 -9.41
C LEU A 39 -9.58 -4.83 -8.00
N ILE A 40 -10.09 -5.74 -7.17
CA ILE A 40 -10.53 -5.43 -5.80
C ILE A 40 -9.33 -4.97 -4.96
N ILE A 41 -8.20 -5.69 -5.04
CA ILE A 41 -6.98 -5.33 -4.31
C ILE A 41 -6.46 -3.97 -4.77
N ALA A 42 -6.41 -3.71 -6.08
CA ALA A 42 -5.95 -2.44 -6.61
C ALA A 42 -6.86 -1.28 -6.21
N ALA A 43 -8.19 -1.47 -6.33
CA ALA A 43 -9.20 -0.48 -5.92
C ALA A 43 -9.10 -0.16 -4.42
N HIS A 44 -8.97 -1.19 -3.59
CA HIS A 44 -8.83 -1.05 -2.14
C HIS A 44 -7.53 -0.30 -1.77
N LYS A 45 -6.40 -0.72 -2.32
CA LYS A 45 -5.11 -0.04 -2.09
C LYS A 45 -5.13 1.42 -2.56
N PHE A 46 -5.87 1.71 -3.62
CA PHE A 46 -6.01 3.09 -4.08
C PHE A 46 -6.85 3.93 -3.13
N LEU A 47 -7.95 3.37 -2.60
CA LEU A 47 -8.76 4.03 -1.56
C LEU A 47 -7.94 4.26 -0.28
N GLU A 48 -7.13 3.30 0.14
CA GLU A 48 -6.22 3.44 1.28
C GLU A 48 -5.27 4.63 1.16
N LYS A 49 -4.76 4.90 -0.04
CA LYS A 49 -3.88 6.07 -0.29
C LYS A 49 -4.56 7.40 0.00
N TYR A 50 -5.88 7.46 -0.12
CA TYR A 50 -6.65 8.67 0.16
C TYR A 50 -7.07 8.79 1.64
N THR A 51 -7.15 7.69 2.36
CA THR A 51 -7.78 7.64 3.69
C THR A 51 -6.83 7.32 4.84
N LEU A 52 -5.68 6.72 4.55
CA LEU A 52 -4.68 6.37 5.56
C LEU A 52 -3.52 7.36 5.58
N SER A 53 -2.96 7.58 6.76
CA SER A 53 -1.71 8.31 6.89
C SER A 53 -0.54 7.51 6.30
N LYS A 54 0.56 8.21 5.97
CA LYS A 54 1.79 7.60 5.45
C LYS A 54 2.26 6.39 6.25
N TRP A 55 2.28 6.49 7.58
CA TRP A 55 2.79 5.44 8.45
C TRP A 55 1.79 4.30 8.64
N GLN A 56 0.48 4.57 8.59
CA GLN A 56 -0.54 3.52 8.57
C GLN A 56 -0.40 2.66 7.32
N GLN A 57 -0.24 3.26 6.12
CA GLN A 57 -0.02 2.51 4.88
C GLN A 57 1.23 1.65 4.96
N TYR A 58 2.36 2.24 5.40
CA TYR A 58 3.63 1.53 5.50
C TYR A 58 3.53 0.28 6.38
N TRP A 59 3.03 0.43 7.62
CA TRP A 59 2.94 -0.68 8.55
C TRP A 59 1.90 -1.70 8.14
N LYS A 60 0.76 -1.27 7.62
CA LYS A 60 -0.28 -2.16 7.08
C LYS A 60 0.29 -3.06 5.98
N ASP A 61 1.05 -2.52 5.04
CA ASP A 61 1.64 -3.30 3.95
C ASP A 61 2.68 -4.31 4.48
N GLN A 62 3.47 -3.94 5.51
CA GLN A 62 4.41 -4.88 6.13
C GLN A 62 3.69 -6.07 6.77
N VAL A 63 2.72 -5.81 7.64
CA VAL A 63 2.01 -6.89 8.34
C VAL A 63 1.13 -7.71 7.42
N ALA A 64 0.57 -7.11 6.36
CA ALA A 64 -0.24 -7.82 5.37
C ALA A 64 0.58 -8.86 4.59
N ASN A 65 1.84 -8.58 4.29
CA ASN A 65 2.74 -9.55 3.67
C ASN A 65 3.01 -10.75 4.59
N TRP A 66 3.26 -10.50 5.88
CA TRP A 66 3.42 -11.56 6.86
C TRP A 66 2.13 -12.37 7.05
N TYR A 67 0.98 -11.69 7.11
CA TYR A 67 -0.32 -12.36 7.19
C TYR A 67 -0.53 -13.31 6.00
N GLY A 68 -0.26 -12.85 4.79
CA GLY A 68 -0.37 -13.66 3.58
C GLY A 68 0.57 -14.86 3.58
N MET A 69 1.81 -14.69 4.05
CA MET A 69 2.78 -15.77 4.16
C MET A 69 2.33 -16.84 5.18
N PHE A 70 1.96 -16.46 6.39
CA PHE A 70 1.46 -17.40 7.40
C PHE A 70 0.22 -18.15 6.93
N LEU A 71 -0.69 -17.45 6.22
CA LEU A 71 -1.89 -18.08 5.65
C LEU A 71 -1.52 -19.10 4.57
N HIS A 72 -0.59 -18.74 3.68
CA HIS A 72 -0.10 -19.63 2.62
C HIS A 72 0.59 -20.88 3.19
N GLU A 73 1.31 -20.74 4.27
CA GLU A 73 2.03 -21.84 4.95
C GLU A 73 1.18 -22.61 5.96
N SER A 74 -0.13 -22.44 5.95
CA SER A 74 -1.08 -23.12 6.85
C SER A 74 -0.88 -22.80 8.34
N GLN A 75 -0.27 -21.67 8.66
CA GLN A 75 0.02 -21.22 10.04
C GLN A 75 -1.07 -20.26 10.58
N TYR A 76 -2.30 -20.39 10.12
CA TYR A 76 -3.40 -19.53 10.52
C TYR A 76 -3.69 -19.52 12.02
N LEU A 77 -3.37 -20.61 12.73
CA LEU A 77 -3.60 -20.74 14.17
C LEU A 77 -2.50 -20.12 15.03
N GLU A 78 -1.42 -19.59 14.43
CA GLU A 78 -0.40 -18.86 15.17
C GLU A 78 -1.02 -17.65 15.90
N PRO A 79 -0.73 -17.44 17.20
CA PRO A 79 -1.32 -16.34 17.97
C PRO A 79 -1.08 -14.97 17.33
N VAL A 80 0.08 -14.74 16.74
CA VAL A 80 0.44 -13.48 16.05
C VAL A 80 -0.53 -13.12 14.92
N MET A 81 -1.23 -14.11 14.33
CA MET A 81 -2.26 -13.84 13.32
C MET A 81 -3.40 -12.99 13.87
N ARG A 82 -3.77 -13.20 15.13
CA ARG A 82 -4.82 -12.40 15.81
C ARG A 82 -4.34 -10.98 16.08
N ASP A 83 -3.07 -10.80 16.42
CA ASP A 83 -2.48 -9.48 16.62
C ASP A 83 -2.45 -8.69 15.30
N ILE A 84 -2.05 -9.35 14.21
CA ILE A 84 -2.05 -8.76 12.87
C ILE A 84 -3.46 -8.39 12.43
N GLU A 85 -4.44 -9.28 12.61
CA GLU A 85 -5.85 -9.01 12.28
C GLU A 85 -6.38 -7.81 13.05
N ALA A 86 -6.12 -7.71 14.34
CA ALA A 86 -6.53 -6.57 15.16
C ALA A 86 -5.91 -5.25 14.65
N MET A 87 -4.65 -5.25 14.23
CA MET A 87 -4.00 -4.11 13.61
C MET A 87 -4.63 -3.76 12.26
N LEU A 88 -4.86 -4.76 11.39
CA LEU A 88 -5.49 -4.56 10.09
C LEU A 88 -6.89 -3.96 10.26
N GLU A 89 -7.75 -4.55 11.09
CA GLU A 89 -9.09 -4.05 11.39
C GLU A 89 -9.07 -2.61 11.92
N SER A 90 -8.15 -2.31 12.84
CA SER A 90 -7.99 -0.97 13.36
C SER A 90 -7.62 0.04 12.27
N SER A 91 -6.74 -0.33 11.35
CA SER A 91 -6.32 0.53 10.24
C SER A 91 -7.46 0.83 9.26
N GLN A 92 -8.39 -0.12 9.10
CA GLN A 92 -9.46 -0.05 8.10
C GLN A 92 -10.70 0.75 8.53
N ARG A 93 -10.78 1.21 9.78
CA ARG A 93 -11.99 1.89 10.31
C ARG A 93 -12.48 3.07 9.48
N ASN A 94 -11.56 3.80 8.86
CA ASN A 94 -11.84 4.98 8.05
C ASN A 94 -11.66 4.73 6.54
N VAL A 95 -11.33 3.51 6.14
CA VAL A 95 -11.18 3.14 4.73
C VAL A 95 -12.56 2.80 4.17
N THR A 96 -13.25 3.82 3.71
CA THR A 96 -14.58 3.70 3.10
C THR A 96 -14.70 4.67 1.92
N GLY A 97 -15.42 4.27 0.88
CA GLY A 97 -15.63 5.09 -0.30
C GLY A 97 -15.84 4.25 -1.55
N THR A 98 -15.83 4.94 -2.68
CA THR A 98 -15.96 4.35 -4.02
C THR A 98 -14.69 4.55 -4.81
N ALA A 99 -14.10 3.47 -5.30
CA ALA A 99 -13.00 3.54 -6.27
C ALA A 99 -13.54 3.28 -7.67
N ILE A 100 -13.15 4.11 -8.63
CA ILE A 100 -13.57 4.06 -10.02
C ILE A 100 -12.45 3.43 -10.84
N MET A 101 -12.77 2.29 -11.48
CA MET A 101 -11.82 1.52 -12.29
C MET A 101 -12.22 1.59 -13.76
N LYS A 102 -11.26 1.86 -14.64
CA LYS A 102 -11.42 1.78 -16.09
C LYS A 102 -10.80 0.49 -16.60
N LEU A 103 -11.60 -0.34 -17.27
CA LEU A 103 -11.15 -1.62 -17.81
C LEU A 103 -10.77 -1.47 -19.29
N MET A 104 -9.67 -2.09 -19.67
CA MET A 104 -9.13 -2.13 -21.03
C MET A 104 -8.60 -3.54 -21.33
N PRO A 105 -8.41 -3.94 -22.59
CA PRO A 105 -7.85 -5.25 -22.93
C PRO A 105 -6.52 -5.49 -22.19
N LYS A 106 -6.47 -6.53 -21.36
CA LYS A 106 -5.32 -6.97 -20.54
C LYS A 106 -4.82 -5.97 -19.50
N HIS A 107 -5.56 -4.89 -19.24
CA HIS A 107 -5.13 -3.82 -18.36
C HIS A 107 -6.31 -3.14 -17.68
N PHE A 108 -6.05 -2.46 -16.56
CA PHE A 108 -6.99 -1.56 -15.90
C PHE A 108 -6.27 -0.34 -15.33
N GLU A 109 -7.01 0.74 -15.19
CA GLU A 109 -6.56 1.96 -14.51
C GLU A 109 -7.49 2.29 -13.37
N THR A 110 -6.93 2.75 -12.25
CA THR A 110 -7.71 3.38 -11.19
C THR A 110 -7.81 4.88 -11.51
N VAL A 111 -9.01 5.35 -11.84
CA VAL A 111 -9.21 6.71 -12.38
C VAL A 111 -9.80 7.70 -11.38
N GLY A 112 -10.30 7.22 -10.25
CA GLY A 112 -10.85 8.12 -9.23
C GLY A 112 -11.22 7.42 -7.93
N VAL A 113 -11.33 8.24 -6.88
CA VAL A 113 -11.84 7.86 -5.57
C VAL A 113 -12.81 8.93 -5.10
N ASP A 114 -13.92 8.49 -4.51
CA ASP A 114 -14.79 9.34 -3.70
C ASP A 114 -14.90 8.75 -2.29
N SER A 115 -14.50 9.53 -1.28
CA SER A 115 -14.50 9.13 0.11
C SER A 115 -14.83 10.31 1.03
N PRO A 116 -15.65 10.09 2.08
CA PRO A 116 -15.86 11.10 3.10
C PRO A 116 -14.61 11.34 3.95
N ASN A 117 -13.67 10.39 3.97
CA ASN A 117 -12.42 10.43 4.76
C ASN A 117 -11.19 10.78 3.91
N ASP A 118 -11.41 11.41 2.75
CA ASP A 118 -10.35 11.80 1.82
C ASP A 118 -9.42 12.86 2.43
N LEU A 119 -8.17 12.50 2.68
CA LEU A 119 -7.15 13.36 3.24
C LEU A 119 -6.60 14.39 2.24
N VAL A 120 -6.81 14.18 0.93
CA VAL A 120 -6.39 15.13 -0.11
C VAL A 120 -7.29 16.36 -0.09
N LYS A 121 -8.55 16.22 0.27
CA LYS A 121 -9.54 17.32 0.38
C LYS A 121 -9.38 18.16 1.65
N ASN A 122 -8.35 17.89 2.49
CA ASN A 122 -8.14 18.69 3.68
C ASN A 122 -7.70 20.13 3.34
N LYS A 123 -8.04 21.06 4.24
CA LYS A 123 -7.74 22.49 4.07
C LYS A 123 -6.46 22.95 4.80
N LEU A 124 -5.69 22.01 5.36
CA LEU A 124 -4.51 22.32 6.17
C LEU A 124 -3.27 22.65 5.32
N GLY A 125 -3.25 22.22 4.07
CA GLY A 125 -2.17 22.50 3.14
C GLY A 125 -2.55 22.10 1.72
N GLU A 126 -1.82 22.65 0.76
CA GLU A 126 -1.94 22.32 -0.66
C GLU A 126 -0.62 21.69 -1.11
N TYR A 127 -0.71 20.68 -1.99
CA TYR A 127 0.49 20.14 -2.63
C TYR A 127 0.97 21.13 -3.69
N GLY A 128 2.18 21.69 -3.50
CA GLY A 128 2.75 22.65 -4.43
C GLY A 128 3.70 23.65 -3.76
N GLU A 129 4.05 24.69 -4.49
CA GLU A 129 5.05 25.68 -4.06
C GLU A 129 4.53 26.66 -2.99
N VAL A 130 3.21 26.83 -2.90
CA VAL A 130 2.60 27.78 -1.95
C VAL A 130 2.03 27.01 -0.76
N GLN A 131 2.78 27.02 0.35
CA GLN A 131 2.33 26.50 1.63
C GLN A 131 1.90 27.62 2.57
N LYS A 132 0.75 27.43 3.25
CA LYS A 132 0.22 28.41 4.24
C LYS A 132 0.41 27.93 5.68
N GLY A 133 0.70 26.63 5.86
CA GLY A 133 0.81 26.00 7.19
C GLY A 133 2.20 26.10 7.83
N TRP A 134 3.23 26.41 7.05
CA TRP A 134 4.62 26.54 7.53
C TRP A 134 5.43 27.42 6.58
N THR A 135 6.58 27.91 7.06
CA THR A 135 7.48 28.82 6.35
C THR A 135 8.77 28.12 5.92
N ALA A 136 9.56 28.78 5.07
CA ALA A 136 10.89 28.29 4.70
C ALA A 136 11.84 28.15 5.92
N GLU A 137 11.71 29.00 6.92
CA GLU A 137 12.49 28.88 8.18
C GLU A 137 12.10 27.65 9.00
N ASP A 138 10.82 27.31 9.05
CA ASP A 138 10.34 26.07 9.69
C ASP A 138 10.93 24.84 8.97
N ALA A 139 10.91 24.81 7.64
CA ALA A 139 11.49 23.75 6.83
C ALA A 139 13.00 23.64 7.06
N LYS A 140 13.71 24.76 7.11
CA LYS A 140 15.15 24.81 7.39
C LYS A 140 15.49 24.27 8.77
N GLY A 141 14.69 24.63 9.79
CA GLY A 141 14.81 24.09 11.13
C GLY A 141 14.63 22.57 11.16
N PHE A 142 13.56 22.07 10.54
CA PHE A 142 13.27 20.65 10.43
C PHE A 142 14.41 19.88 9.74
N ILE A 143 14.90 20.35 8.60
CA ILE A 143 16.02 19.74 7.85
C ILE A 143 17.30 19.72 8.71
N LYS A 144 17.58 20.80 9.43
CA LYS A 144 18.75 20.88 10.31
C LYS A 144 18.72 19.81 11.40
N VAL A 145 17.57 19.63 12.06
CA VAL A 145 17.41 18.62 13.10
C VAL A 145 17.47 17.21 12.54
N THR A 146 16.73 16.92 11.47
CA THR A 146 16.66 15.58 10.85
C THR A 146 17.98 15.17 10.20
N SER A 147 18.83 16.10 9.79
CA SER A 147 20.17 15.79 9.24
C SER A 147 21.20 15.43 10.32
N THR A 148 20.92 15.65 11.60
CA THR A 148 21.91 15.42 12.68
C THR A 148 22.49 14.01 12.71
N PRO A 149 21.71 12.91 12.59
CA PRO A 149 22.27 11.56 12.57
C PRO A 149 23.21 11.33 11.38
N LEU A 150 22.83 11.85 10.19
CA LEU A 150 23.66 11.72 8.99
C LEU A 150 24.96 12.52 9.11
N ARG A 151 24.89 13.72 9.68
CA ARG A 151 26.09 14.52 9.95
C ARG A 151 27.03 13.83 10.92
N ALA A 152 26.50 13.19 11.97
CA ALA A 152 27.30 12.40 12.91
C ALA A 152 27.93 11.19 12.21
N TYR A 153 27.19 10.50 11.37
CA TYR A 153 27.71 9.37 10.59
C TYR A 153 28.89 9.79 9.72
N TYR A 154 28.74 10.80 8.88
CA TYR A 154 29.81 11.26 7.98
C TYR A 154 30.97 11.94 8.69
N ALA A 155 30.75 12.50 9.88
CA ALA A 155 31.86 13.00 10.70
C ALA A 155 32.79 11.88 11.19
N ASN A 156 32.25 10.68 11.40
CA ASN A 156 33.03 9.50 11.79
C ASN A 156 33.55 8.68 10.57
N HIS A 157 33.11 9.00 9.37
CA HIS A 157 33.47 8.29 8.13
C HIS A 157 33.91 9.31 7.05
N PRO A 158 35.02 10.03 7.27
CA PRO A 158 35.41 11.14 6.38
C PRO A 158 35.83 10.69 4.96
N ASP A 159 36.14 9.42 4.79
CA ASP A 159 36.51 8.83 3.49
C ASP A 159 35.28 8.45 2.63
N GLU A 160 34.11 8.39 3.23
CA GLU A 160 32.83 8.17 2.51
C GLU A 160 32.32 9.50 1.96
N LYS A 161 32.43 9.68 0.64
CA LYS A 161 31.90 10.87 -0.05
C LYS A 161 30.49 10.58 -0.55
N ILE A 162 29.59 11.58 -0.38
CA ILE A 162 28.27 11.61 -1.02
C ILE A 162 28.44 11.86 -2.51
#